data_c510e14cd50f5480dc13ca188b58e281
#
_entry.id   c510e14cd50f5480dc13ca188b58e281
#
_cell.length_a   1.000
_cell.length_b   1.000
_cell.length_c   1.000
_cell.angle_alpha   90.00
_cell.angle_beta   90.00
_cell.angle_gamma   90.00
#
_symmetry.space_group_name_H-M   'P 1'
#
loop_
_entity.id
_entity.type
_entity.pdbx_description
1 polymer ?
#
loop_
_entity_poly.entity_id
_entity_poly.type
_entity_poly.pdbx_seq_one_letter_code
_entity_poly.pdbx_strand_id
1 'polypeptide(L)'
;MEELRSTEILDKEILEDTRKKAERILANSENECKKILSDVHNRVEKIRAEKKVFYDDKVASFAKDKEAALPLEKQRYRVSFEQKAVSSAIDDFLAKLPKSEKIRLIGTLLERYAPVLSGKNIRIQVSGFALADMQKAAQQALKNSKILECTEMSADTIHILAASSGRTDGMLIETEDKSIKCRAVIGELTNELCDTYSYELAETLFGGRLPE
;
A
#
# COMPACT_ATOMS: atom_id res chain seq x y z
N MET A 1 37.53 50.86 -84.93
CA MET A 1 36.07 50.84 -84.61
C MET A 1 35.48 49.42 -84.67
N GLU A 2 36.07 48.41 -85.28
CA GLU A 2 35.60 47.03 -85.28
C GLU A 2 35.87 46.29 -83.97
N GLU A 3 37.02 46.53 -83.34
CA GLU A 3 37.39 45.91 -82.01
C GLU A 3 36.48 46.31 -80.87
N LEU A 4 36.01 47.56 -80.79
CA LEU A 4 35.06 48.02 -79.76
C LEU A 4 33.68 47.42 -79.95
N ARG A 5 33.24 47.15 -81.19
CA ARG A 5 31.96 46.40 -81.46
C ARG A 5 32.06 44.93 -81.06
N SER A 6 33.23 44.31 -81.17
CA SER A 6 33.47 42.93 -80.82
C SER A 6 33.44 42.73 -79.33
N THR A 7 34.00 43.67 -78.53
CA THR A 7 33.96 43.61 -77.07
C THR A 7 32.57 43.88 -76.51
N GLU A 8 31.78 44.78 -77.06
CA GLU A 8 30.38 45.01 -76.69
C GLU A 8 29.45 43.81 -76.95
N ILE A 9 29.70 43.08 -77.99
CA ILE A 9 28.93 41.84 -78.33
C ILE A 9 29.32 40.76 -77.29
N LEU A 10 30.61 40.58 -77.00
CA LEU A 10 31.09 39.60 -76.01
C LEU A 10 30.57 39.86 -74.58
N ASP A 11 30.55 41.16 -74.21
CA ASP A 11 30.00 41.55 -72.89
C ASP A 11 28.49 41.23 -72.82
N LYS A 12 27.75 41.45 -73.89
CA LYS A 12 26.32 41.06 -73.90
C LYS A 12 26.11 39.57 -73.86
N GLU A 13 26.90 38.78 -74.56
CA GLU A 13 26.81 37.29 -74.48
C GLU A 13 27.19 36.80 -73.06
N ILE A 14 28.22 37.33 -72.42
CA ILE A 14 28.61 36.98 -71.05
C ILE A 14 27.49 37.36 -70.09
N LEU A 15 26.88 38.55 -70.21
CA LEU A 15 25.77 38.99 -69.37
C LEU A 15 24.54 38.11 -69.54
N GLU A 16 24.18 37.72 -70.81
CA GLU A 16 23.08 36.82 -71.07
C GLU A 16 23.34 35.41 -70.53
N ASP A 17 24.56 34.89 -70.63
CA ASP A 17 24.95 33.59 -70.14
C ASP A 17 24.95 33.57 -68.61
N THR A 18 25.44 34.65 -67.98
CA THR A 18 25.39 34.78 -66.48
C THR A 18 23.95 34.92 -66.00
N ARG A 19 23.07 35.63 -66.65
CA ARG A 19 21.64 35.67 -66.31
C ARG A 19 20.97 34.29 -66.43
N LYS A 20 21.20 33.58 -67.54
CA LYS A 20 20.68 32.22 -67.72
C LYS A 20 21.21 31.26 -66.65
N LYS A 21 22.46 31.38 -66.25
CA LYS A 21 23.02 30.61 -65.15
C LYS A 21 22.35 30.95 -63.78
N ALA A 22 22.15 32.24 -63.52
CA ALA A 22 21.49 32.71 -62.30
C ALA A 22 20.02 32.21 -62.21
N GLU A 23 19.27 32.33 -63.36
CA GLU A 23 17.89 31.81 -63.40
C GLU A 23 17.84 30.31 -63.18
N ARG A 24 18.78 29.56 -63.75
CA ARG A 24 18.88 28.11 -63.53
C ARG A 24 19.17 27.75 -62.06
N ILE A 25 20.06 28.48 -61.41
CA ILE A 25 20.37 28.29 -60.00
C ILE A 25 19.16 28.59 -59.14
N LEU A 26 18.44 29.69 -59.40
CA LEU A 26 17.22 30.06 -58.70
C LEU A 26 16.12 28.99 -58.86
N ALA A 27 15.86 28.56 -60.08
CA ALA A 27 14.87 27.51 -60.37
C ALA A 27 15.21 26.18 -59.69
N ASN A 28 16.48 25.79 -59.70
CA ASN A 28 16.93 24.59 -58.97
C ASN A 28 16.74 24.73 -57.46
N SER A 29 17.10 25.88 -56.88
CA SER A 29 16.94 26.16 -55.44
C SER A 29 15.46 26.14 -55.02
N GLU A 30 14.58 26.73 -55.85
CA GLU A 30 13.13 26.68 -55.60
C GLU A 30 12.58 25.25 -55.63
N ASN A 31 13.05 24.43 -56.58
CA ASN A 31 12.64 23.03 -56.69
C ASN A 31 13.17 22.20 -55.50
N GLU A 32 14.38 22.45 -55.03
CA GLU A 32 14.94 21.81 -53.84
C GLU A 32 14.18 22.22 -52.58
N CYS A 33 13.85 23.50 -52.44
CA CYS A 33 13.02 23.96 -51.32
C CYS A 33 11.64 23.29 -51.32
N LYS A 34 10.98 23.18 -52.49
CA LYS A 34 9.69 22.49 -52.60
C LYS A 34 9.79 21.02 -52.19
N LYS A 35 10.86 20.32 -52.64
CA LYS A 35 11.12 18.94 -52.22
C LYS A 35 11.32 18.80 -50.72
N ILE A 36 12.16 19.63 -50.12
CA ILE A 36 12.41 19.63 -48.67
C ILE A 36 11.10 19.83 -47.90
N LEU A 37 10.29 20.80 -48.27
CA LEU A 37 9.00 21.06 -47.62
C LEU A 37 8.03 19.88 -47.74
N SER A 38 7.97 19.25 -48.91
CA SER A 38 7.15 18.04 -49.14
C SER A 38 7.65 16.86 -48.29
N ASP A 39 8.95 16.65 -48.23
CA ASP A 39 9.56 15.58 -47.45
C ASP A 39 9.35 15.78 -45.94
N VAL A 40 9.46 17.02 -45.43
CA VAL A 40 9.13 17.36 -44.05
C VAL A 40 7.67 17.07 -43.75
N HIS A 41 6.75 17.49 -44.64
CA HIS A 41 5.33 17.22 -44.44
C HIS A 41 5.04 15.71 -44.37
N ASN A 42 5.57 14.94 -45.28
CA ASN A 42 5.41 13.48 -45.31
C ASN A 42 5.99 12.80 -44.03
N ARG A 43 7.15 13.27 -43.55
CA ARG A 43 7.74 12.76 -42.31
C ARG A 43 6.90 13.09 -41.09
N VAL A 44 6.34 14.30 -41.02
CA VAL A 44 5.46 14.72 -39.93
C VAL A 44 4.19 13.85 -39.88
N GLU A 45 3.54 13.64 -41.04
CA GLU A 45 2.35 12.79 -41.12
C GLU A 45 2.66 11.34 -40.75
N LYS A 46 3.79 10.79 -41.20
CA LYS A 46 4.23 9.45 -40.82
C LYS A 46 4.46 9.33 -39.33
N ILE A 47 5.19 10.27 -38.73
CA ILE A 47 5.45 10.29 -37.30
C ILE A 47 4.14 10.44 -36.47
N ARG A 48 3.21 11.28 -36.93
CA ARG A 48 1.88 11.42 -36.33
C ARG A 48 1.10 10.11 -36.33
N ALA A 49 1.07 9.43 -37.45
CA ALA A 49 0.40 8.13 -37.57
C ALA A 49 1.02 7.07 -36.67
N GLU A 50 2.34 6.95 -36.69
CA GLU A 50 3.06 6.02 -35.83
C GLU A 50 2.82 6.31 -34.32
N LYS A 51 2.86 7.59 -33.94
CA LYS A 51 2.59 7.98 -32.54
C LYS A 51 1.16 7.73 -32.15
N LYS A 52 0.21 7.98 -33.04
CA LYS A 52 -1.20 7.69 -32.78
C LYS A 52 -1.41 6.20 -32.48
N VAL A 53 -0.95 5.31 -33.35
CA VAL A 53 -1.03 3.85 -33.16
C VAL A 53 -0.38 3.45 -31.83
N PHE A 54 0.82 3.94 -31.54
CA PHE A 54 1.52 3.63 -30.31
C PHE A 54 0.74 4.03 -29.04
N TYR A 55 0.11 5.21 -29.05
CA TYR A 55 -0.68 5.65 -27.89
C TYR A 55 -2.03 4.95 -27.81
N ASP A 56 -2.67 4.66 -28.93
CA ASP A 56 -3.92 3.89 -28.98
C ASP A 56 -3.69 2.47 -28.40
N ASP A 57 -2.59 1.82 -28.78
CA ASP A 57 -2.19 0.52 -28.23
C ASP A 57 -1.92 0.60 -26.73
N LYS A 58 -1.23 1.64 -26.27
CA LYS A 58 -1.00 1.85 -24.83
C LYS A 58 -2.30 2.05 -24.04
N VAL A 59 -3.23 2.83 -24.57
CA VAL A 59 -4.53 3.06 -23.93
C VAL A 59 -5.31 1.75 -23.87
N ALA A 60 -5.32 0.98 -24.96
CA ALA A 60 -6.00 -0.32 -25.01
C ALA A 60 -5.39 -1.33 -24.01
N SER A 61 -4.06 -1.40 -23.93
CA SER A 61 -3.37 -2.23 -22.94
C SER A 61 -3.71 -1.83 -21.53
N PHE A 62 -3.64 -0.53 -21.20
CA PHE A 62 -3.98 -0.02 -19.88
C PHE A 62 -5.44 -0.30 -19.48
N ALA A 63 -6.37 -0.14 -20.42
CA ALA A 63 -7.78 -0.46 -20.19
C ALA A 63 -7.98 -1.95 -19.86
N LYS A 64 -7.33 -2.82 -20.64
CA LYS A 64 -7.36 -4.27 -20.43
C LYS A 64 -6.76 -4.67 -19.07
N ASP A 65 -5.61 -4.08 -18.69
CA ASP A 65 -4.96 -4.35 -17.41
C ASP A 65 -5.85 -3.92 -16.24
N LYS A 66 -6.49 -2.76 -16.34
CA LYS A 66 -7.45 -2.26 -15.34
C LYS A 66 -8.67 -3.17 -15.22
N GLU A 67 -9.22 -3.60 -16.33
CA GLU A 67 -10.38 -4.50 -16.35
C GLU A 67 -10.04 -5.87 -15.75
N ALA A 68 -8.86 -6.39 -16.03
CA ALA A 68 -8.37 -7.63 -15.44
C ALA A 68 -8.08 -7.52 -13.92
N ALA A 69 -7.61 -6.35 -13.45
CA ALA A 69 -7.33 -6.12 -12.03
C ALA A 69 -8.59 -5.85 -11.18
N LEU A 70 -9.65 -5.32 -11.77
CA LEU A 70 -10.87 -4.89 -11.08
C LEU A 70 -11.53 -5.98 -10.19
N PRO A 71 -11.68 -7.25 -10.63
CA PRO A 71 -12.25 -8.29 -9.78
C PRO A 71 -11.45 -8.54 -8.50
N LEU A 72 -10.11 -8.54 -8.62
CA LEU A 72 -9.23 -8.74 -7.47
C LEU A 72 -9.29 -7.55 -6.50
N GLU A 73 -9.33 -6.32 -7.01
CA GLU A 73 -9.48 -5.12 -6.18
C GLU A 73 -10.82 -5.11 -5.44
N LYS A 74 -11.92 -5.49 -6.10
CA LYS A 74 -13.24 -5.65 -5.46
C LYS A 74 -13.19 -6.69 -4.35
N GLN A 75 -12.56 -7.84 -4.59
CA GLN A 75 -12.44 -8.89 -3.58
C GLN A 75 -11.59 -8.43 -2.37
N ARG A 76 -10.47 -7.76 -2.60
CA ARG A 76 -9.64 -7.19 -1.53
C ARG A 76 -10.40 -6.16 -0.71
N TYR A 77 -11.16 -5.29 -1.36
CA TYR A 77 -11.98 -4.30 -0.67
C TYR A 77 -13.06 -4.99 0.19
N ARG A 78 -13.73 -6.01 -0.35
CA ARG A 78 -14.74 -6.79 0.37
C ARG A 78 -14.15 -7.44 1.63
N VAL A 79 -13.04 -8.17 1.50
CA VAL A 79 -12.35 -8.79 2.64
C VAL A 79 -11.90 -7.76 3.68
N SER A 80 -11.34 -6.63 3.24
CA SER A 80 -10.95 -5.55 4.15
C SER A 80 -12.15 -4.94 4.88
N PHE A 81 -13.29 -4.81 4.22
CA PHE A 81 -14.53 -4.33 4.82
C PHE A 81 -15.05 -5.32 5.88
N GLU A 82 -15.09 -6.62 5.56
CA GLU A 82 -15.47 -7.67 6.50
C GLU A 82 -14.63 -7.64 7.77
N GLN A 83 -13.32 -7.64 7.62
CA GLN A 83 -12.37 -7.61 8.74
C GLN A 83 -12.57 -6.37 9.63
N LYS A 84 -12.76 -5.19 9.01
CA LYS A 84 -13.02 -3.96 9.75
C LYS A 84 -14.35 -3.99 10.48
N ALA A 85 -15.40 -4.48 9.85
CA ALA A 85 -16.71 -4.57 10.46
C ALA A 85 -16.75 -5.55 11.63
N VAL A 86 -16.13 -6.73 11.48
CA VAL A 86 -15.97 -7.71 12.57
C VAL A 86 -15.17 -7.11 13.73
N SER A 87 -14.03 -6.46 13.44
CA SER A 87 -13.22 -5.79 14.47
C SER A 87 -14.02 -4.70 15.21
N SER A 88 -14.78 -3.88 14.47
CA SER A 88 -15.63 -2.84 15.08
C SER A 88 -16.73 -3.43 15.96
N ALA A 89 -17.38 -4.51 15.52
CA ALA A 89 -18.39 -5.20 16.30
C ALA A 89 -17.83 -5.79 17.61
N ILE A 90 -16.61 -6.34 17.55
CA ILE A 90 -15.89 -6.82 18.74
C ILE A 90 -15.54 -5.65 19.68
N ASP A 91 -15.09 -4.50 19.15
CA ASP A 91 -14.81 -3.31 19.94
C ASP A 91 -16.06 -2.80 20.66
N ASP A 92 -17.19 -2.73 19.97
CA ASP A 92 -18.47 -2.33 20.53
C ASP A 92 -18.95 -3.30 21.62
N PHE A 93 -18.75 -4.59 21.43
CA PHE A 93 -19.05 -5.61 22.44
C PHE A 93 -18.16 -5.44 23.67
N LEU A 94 -16.85 -5.33 23.49
CA LEU A 94 -15.91 -5.12 24.57
C LEU A 94 -16.14 -3.80 25.32
N ALA A 95 -16.57 -2.74 24.64
CA ALA A 95 -16.90 -1.47 25.28
C ALA A 95 -18.07 -1.61 26.25
N LYS A 96 -19.04 -2.45 25.95
CA LYS A 96 -20.24 -2.72 26.78
C LYS A 96 -19.95 -3.71 27.90
N LEU A 97 -18.87 -4.47 27.81
CA LEU A 97 -18.55 -5.50 28.79
C LEU A 97 -18.04 -4.88 30.10
N PRO A 98 -18.56 -5.28 31.27
CA PRO A 98 -18.07 -4.78 32.56
C PRO A 98 -16.61 -5.20 32.83
N LYS A 99 -15.88 -4.40 33.58
CA LYS A 99 -14.46 -4.65 33.89
C LYS A 99 -14.21 -6.02 34.52
N SER A 100 -15.13 -6.49 35.37
CA SER A 100 -15.03 -7.83 35.99
C SER A 100 -15.01 -8.97 34.97
N GLU A 101 -15.84 -8.87 33.91
CA GLU A 101 -15.86 -9.87 32.85
C GLU A 101 -14.61 -9.83 32.00
N LYS A 102 -14.09 -8.64 31.70
CA LYS A 102 -12.80 -8.48 31.01
C LYS A 102 -11.66 -9.12 31.78
N ILE A 103 -11.62 -8.94 33.13
CA ILE A 103 -10.62 -9.58 34.01
C ILE A 103 -10.79 -11.10 33.97
N ARG A 104 -12.01 -11.62 33.96
CA ARG A 104 -12.29 -13.05 33.81
C ARG A 104 -11.74 -13.62 32.50
N LEU A 105 -11.94 -12.92 31.40
CA LEU A 105 -11.38 -13.30 30.08
C LEU A 105 -9.84 -13.37 30.13
N ILE A 106 -9.20 -12.39 30.77
CA ILE A 106 -7.75 -12.43 30.98
C ILE A 106 -7.35 -13.61 31.84
N GLY A 107 -8.16 -13.93 32.87
CA GLY A 107 -7.96 -15.09 33.75
C GLY A 107 -7.89 -16.41 32.94
N THR A 108 -8.74 -16.61 31.96
CA THR A 108 -8.70 -17.82 31.11
C THR A 108 -7.41 -17.93 30.29
N LEU A 109 -6.82 -16.80 29.85
CA LEU A 109 -5.50 -16.79 29.22
C LEU A 109 -4.40 -17.14 30.18
N LEU A 110 -4.48 -16.64 31.42
CA LEU A 110 -3.51 -16.94 32.47
C LEU A 110 -3.51 -18.43 32.84
N GLU A 111 -4.67 -19.05 32.91
CA GLU A 111 -4.80 -20.50 33.14
C GLU A 111 -4.11 -21.31 32.04
N ARG A 112 -4.17 -20.89 30.80
CA ARG A 112 -3.42 -21.53 29.71
C ARG A 112 -1.90 -21.41 29.85
N TYR A 113 -1.42 -20.30 30.43
CA TYR A 113 0.02 -20.07 30.67
C TYR A 113 0.52 -20.69 31.98
N ALA A 114 -0.37 -21.07 32.90
CA ALA A 114 -0.01 -21.62 34.19
C ALA A 114 0.96 -22.83 34.13
N PRO A 115 0.81 -23.81 33.21
CA PRO A 115 1.76 -24.92 33.09
C PRO A 115 3.19 -24.47 32.74
N VAL A 116 3.32 -23.45 31.88
CA VAL A 116 4.62 -22.96 31.38
C VAL A 116 5.32 -22.09 32.43
N LEU A 117 4.56 -21.40 33.28
CA LEU A 117 5.06 -20.47 34.29
C LEU A 117 5.22 -21.15 35.65
N SER A 118 4.78 -22.41 35.84
CA SER A 118 4.83 -23.13 37.10
C SER A 118 6.26 -23.23 37.65
N GLY A 119 6.43 -22.89 38.96
CA GLY A 119 7.71 -22.92 39.66
C GLY A 119 8.66 -21.78 39.33
N LYS A 120 8.24 -20.80 38.52
CA LYS A 120 9.09 -19.69 38.08
C LYS A 120 8.79 -18.41 38.86
N ASN A 121 9.82 -17.57 39.01
CA ASN A 121 9.67 -16.19 39.45
C ASN A 121 9.23 -15.31 38.28
N ILE A 122 8.16 -14.54 38.44
CA ILE A 122 7.56 -13.74 37.39
C ILE A 122 7.44 -12.27 37.78
N ARG A 123 7.58 -11.41 36.80
CA ARG A 123 7.26 -9.99 36.87
C ARG A 123 6.04 -9.72 35.99
N ILE A 124 5.15 -8.87 36.46
CA ILE A 124 3.89 -8.56 35.78
C ILE A 124 3.84 -7.06 35.47
N GLN A 125 3.50 -6.72 34.24
CA GLN A 125 3.20 -5.35 33.83
C GLN A 125 1.73 -5.29 33.40
N VAL A 126 0.98 -4.33 33.88
CA VAL A 126 -0.47 -4.21 33.68
C VAL A 126 -0.82 -2.98 32.86
N SER A 127 -1.77 -3.10 31.95
CA SER A 127 -2.35 -2.00 31.18
C SER A 127 -3.88 -2.04 31.24
N GLY A 128 -4.54 -0.88 31.35
CA GLY A 128 -5.99 -0.72 31.26
C GLY A 128 -6.80 -1.14 32.49
N PHE A 129 -6.16 -1.72 33.53
CA PHE A 129 -6.82 -2.19 34.74
C PHE A 129 -6.09 -1.76 36.03
N ALA A 130 -6.79 -1.80 37.18
CA ALA A 130 -6.17 -1.55 38.44
C ALA A 130 -5.19 -2.67 38.80
N LEU A 131 -4.00 -2.32 39.30
CA LEU A 131 -2.94 -3.28 39.70
C LEU A 131 -3.42 -4.33 40.69
N ALA A 132 -4.21 -3.89 41.68
CA ALA A 132 -4.72 -4.79 42.73
C ALA A 132 -5.64 -5.90 42.21
N ASP A 133 -6.50 -5.57 41.23
CA ASP A 133 -7.44 -6.53 40.64
C ASP A 133 -6.70 -7.54 39.77
N MET A 134 -5.74 -7.05 38.96
CA MET A 134 -4.94 -7.90 38.09
C MET A 134 -3.96 -8.79 38.89
N GLN A 135 -3.41 -8.28 39.98
CA GLN A 135 -2.58 -9.08 40.89
C GLN A 135 -3.37 -10.24 41.53
N LYS A 136 -4.62 -9.97 41.96
CA LYS A 136 -5.52 -11.03 42.47
C LYS A 136 -5.83 -12.07 41.42
N ALA A 137 -6.16 -11.64 40.17
CA ALA A 137 -6.41 -12.56 39.09
C ALA A 137 -5.18 -13.42 38.72
N ALA A 138 -3.98 -12.82 38.72
CA ALA A 138 -2.74 -13.54 38.52
C ALA A 138 -2.46 -14.55 39.65
N GLN A 139 -2.67 -14.18 40.91
CA GLN A 139 -2.51 -15.09 42.06
C GLN A 139 -3.48 -16.29 42.04
N GLN A 140 -4.72 -16.06 41.57
CA GLN A 140 -5.72 -17.13 41.41
C GLN A 140 -5.38 -18.11 40.30
N ALA A 141 -4.93 -17.60 39.16
CA ALA A 141 -4.62 -18.42 37.97
C ALA A 141 -3.23 -19.08 38.05
N LEU A 142 -2.23 -18.38 38.59
CA LEU A 142 -0.82 -18.80 38.64
C LEU A 142 -0.38 -19.22 40.03
N LYS A 143 -1.12 -20.15 40.65
CA LYS A 143 -0.90 -20.60 42.08
C LYS A 143 0.51 -21.10 42.37
N ASN A 144 1.18 -21.65 41.39
CA ASN A 144 2.51 -22.27 41.53
C ASN A 144 3.66 -21.35 41.08
N SER A 145 3.39 -20.07 40.80
CA SER A 145 4.41 -19.10 40.40
C SER A 145 4.57 -18.02 41.46
N LYS A 146 5.80 -17.54 41.63
CA LYS A 146 6.08 -16.46 42.60
C LYS A 146 6.09 -15.12 41.87
N ILE A 147 5.13 -14.26 42.21
CA ILE A 147 5.08 -12.89 41.69
C ILE A 147 6.09 -12.05 42.48
N LEU A 148 7.13 -11.55 41.76
CA LEU A 148 8.15 -10.68 42.36
C LEU A 148 7.70 -9.23 42.36
N GLU A 149 7.10 -8.79 41.26
CA GLU A 149 6.76 -7.39 41.01
C GLU A 149 5.51 -7.30 40.16
N CYS A 150 4.68 -6.30 40.43
CA CYS A 150 3.51 -5.97 39.63
C CYS A 150 3.50 -4.45 39.42
N THR A 151 3.75 -4.00 38.18
CA THR A 151 3.90 -2.58 37.82
C THR A 151 2.96 -2.20 36.69
N GLU A 152 2.79 -0.91 36.48
CA GLU A 152 2.12 -0.42 35.30
C GLU A 152 3.02 -0.60 34.08
N MET A 153 2.40 -0.88 32.93
CA MET A 153 3.10 -1.04 31.65
C MET A 153 3.62 0.30 31.13
N SER A 154 4.87 0.34 30.70
CA SER A 154 5.45 1.57 30.12
C SER A 154 4.78 1.94 28.80
N ALA A 155 4.80 3.23 28.46
CA ALA A 155 4.25 3.73 27.20
C ALA A 155 4.87 3.05 25.96
N ASP A 156 6.18 2.79 25.99
CA ASP A 156 6.89 2.09 24.91
C ASP A 156 6.40 0.65 24.76
N THR A 157 6.19 -0.06 25.87
CA THR A 157 5.66 -1.42 25.84
C THR A 157 4.23 -1.46 25.32
N ILE A 158 3.39 -0.49 25.73
CA ILE A 158 2.02 -0.35 25.23
C ILE A 158 2.03 -0.11 23.71
N HIS A 159 2.91 0.75 23.22
CA HIS A 159 3.01 1.03 21.79
C HIS A 159 3.43 -0.22 20.98
N ILE A 160 4.38 -0.99 21.47
CA ILE A 160 4.82 -2.24 20.83
C ILE A 160 3.69 -3.27 20.83
N LEU A 161 2.95 -3.41 21.91
CA LEU A 161 1.80 -4.32 22.01
C LEU A 161 0.64 -3.87 21.12
N ALA A 162 0.35 -2.58 21.07
CA ALA A 162 -0.69 -2.03 20.20
C ALA A 162 -0.43 -2.34 18.71
N ALA A 163 0.83 -2.28 18.29
CA ALA A 163 1.21 -2.62 16.91
C ALA A 163 1.00 -4.11 16.56
N SER A 164 1.10 -5.01 17.55
CA SER A 164 1.00 -6.46 17.35
C SER A 164 -0.39 -7.02 17.60
N SER A 165 -1.11 -6.52 18.61
CA SER A 165 -2.39 -7.09 19.07
C SER A 165 -3.57 -6.12 19.02
N GLY A 166 -3.32 -4.85 18.69
CA GLY A 166 -4.32 -3.79 18.60
C GLY A 166 -4.91 -3.35 19.94
N ARG A 167 -5.31 -4.30 20.80
CA ARG A 167 -5.91 -4.05 22.13
C ARG A 167 -4.93 -4.45 23.22
N THR A 168 -4.51 -3.49 24.03
CA THR A 168 -3.41 -3.65 25.00
C THR A 168 -3.87 -3.88 26.43
N ASP A 169 -5.19 -3.86 26.66
CA ASP A 169 -5.77 -4.07 28.01
C ASP A 169 -5.47 -5.48 28.49
N GLY A 170 -4.79 -5.58 29.65
CA GLY A 170 -4.40 -6.86 30.23
C GLY A 170 -3.06 -6.82 30.94
N MET A 171 -2.32 -7.92 30.88
CA MET A 171 -1.01 -8.01 31.46
C MET A 171 0.03 -8.69 30.61
N LEU A 172 1.25 -8.25 30.76
CA LEU A 172 2.45 -8.86 30.24
C LEU A 172 3.19 -9.55 31.38
N ILE A 173 3.53 -10.80 31.20
CA ILE A 173 4.22 -11.60 32.20
C ILE A 173 5.58 -11.97 31.64
N GLU A 174 6.62 -11.69 32.38
CA GLU A 174 8.00 -12.04 32.06
C GLU A 174 8.65 -12.79 33.19
N THR A 175 9.35 -13.88 32.90
CA THR A 175 10.14 -14.59 33.91
C THR A 175 11.38 -13.78 34.29
N GLU A 176 11.88 -13.95 35.51
CA GLU A 176 13.06 -13.23 36.05
C GLU A 176 14.30 -13.42 35.12
N ASP A 177 14.47 -14.60 34.60
CA ASP A 177 15.54 -14.96 33.68
C ASP A 177 15.29 -14.46 32.22
N LYS A 178 14.16 -13.77 31.97
CA LYS A 178 13.72 -13.28 30.65
C LYS A 178 13.58 -14.36 29.59
N SER A 179 13.54 -15.62 29.94
CA SER A 179 13.43 -16.74 29.02
C SER A 179 12.02 -16.89 28.43
N ILE A 180 11.00 -16.49 29.19
CA ILE A 180 9.60 -16.59 28.78
C ILE A 180 8.91 -15.24 28.96
N LYS A 181 8.19 -14.85 27.93
CA LYS A 181 7.34 -13.67 27.91
C LYS A 181 5.95 -14.05 27.41
N CYS A 182 4.95 -13.91 28.27
CA CYS A 182 3.56 -14.25 27.97
C CYS A 182 2.72 -12.97 27.90
N ARG A 183 1.86 -12.88 26.89
CA ARG A 183 0.96 -11.74 26.66
C ARG A 183 -0.47 -12.15 27.01
N ALA A 184 -0.94 -11.84 28.20
CA ALA A 184 -2.32 -12.06 28.62
C ALA A 184 -3.12 -10.76 28.44
N VAL A 185 -3.28 -10.32 27.19
CA VAL A 185 -4.02 -9.11 26.80
C VAL A 185 -5.27 -9.48 26.01
N ILE A 186 -6.30 -8.65 26.11
CA ILE A 186 -7.58 -8.87 25.39
C ILE A 186 -7.34 -8.99 23.87
N GLY A 187 -6.36 -8.26 23.33
CA GLY A 187 -5.98 -8.33 21.93
C GLY A 187 -5.59 -9.72 21.44
N GLU A 188 -4.82 -10.48 22.23
CA GLU A 188 -4.45 -11.86 21.87
C GLU A 188 -5.68 -12.77 21.78
N LEU A 189 -6.61 -12.66 22.75
CA LEU A 189 -7.83 -13.44 22.74
C LEU A 189 -8.73 -13.10 21.55
N THR A 190 -8.88 -11.81 21.25
CA THR A 190 -9.70 -11.38 20.12
C THR A 190 -9.08 -11.76 18.77
N ASN A 191 -7.77 -11.71 18.63
CA ASN A 191 -7.07 -12.15 17.43
C ASN A 191 -7.25 -13.67 17.23
N GLU A 192 -7.06 -14.47 18.28
CA GLU A 192 -7.29 -15.91 18.25
C GLU A 192 -8.74 -16.25 17.83
N LEU A 193 -9.72 -15.53 18.37
CA LEU A 193 -11.12 -15.69 17.98
C LEU A 193 -11.38 -15.30 16.54
N CYS A 194 -10.82 -14.18 16.08
CA CYS A 194 -10.93 -13.75 14.69
C CYS A 194 -10.29 -14.75 13.73
N ASP A 195 -9.11 -15.29 14.08
CA ASP A 195 -8.41 -16.25 13.23
C ASP A 195 -9.15 -17.60 13.15
N THR A 196 -9.71 -18.04 14.29
CA THR A 196 -10.39 -19.34 14.37
C THR A 196 -11.80 -19.30 13.79
N TYR A 197 -12.55 -18.23 14.03
CA TYR A 197 -13.98 -18.10 13.73
C TYR A 197 -14.29 -16.98 12.74
N SER A 198 -13.35 -16.60 11.87
CA SER A 198 -13.50 -15.48 10.94
C SER A 198 -14.73 -15.62 10.05
N TYR A 199 -14.99 -16.86 9.56
CA TYR A 199 -16.13 -17.14 8.69
C TYR A 199 -17.46 -17.02 9.46
N GLU A 200 -17.58 -17.66 10.62
CA GLU A 200 -18.81 -17.67 11.44
C GLU A 200 -19.14 -16.27 11.96
N LEU A 201 -18.11 -15.47 12.31
CA LEU A 201 -18.27 -14.08 12.74
C LEU A 201 -18.80 -13.21 11.59
N ALA A 202 -18.24 -13.36 10.39
CA ALA A 202 -18.70 -12.66 9.20
C ALA A 202 -20.11 -13.11 8.79
N GLU A 203 -20.40 -14.41 8.79
CA GLU A 203 -21.71 -14.95 8.48
C GLU A 203 -22.78 -14.44 9.46
N THR A 204 -22.49 -14.43 10.76
CA THR A 204 -23.40 -13.92 11.79
C THR A 204 -23.66 -12.42 11.64
N LEU A 205 -22.61 -11.65 11.33
CA LEU A 205 -22.72 -10.20 11.22
C LEU A 205 -23.48 -9.77 9.95
N PHE A 206 -23.28 -10.48 8.84
CA PHE A 206 -23.83 -10.12 7.52
C PHE A 206 -24.97 -11.05 7.05
N GLY A 207 -25.40 -12.03 7.88
CA GLY A 207 -26.46 -12.97 7.53
C GLY A 207 -26.14 -13.86 6.32
N GLY A 208 -24.85 -14.16 6.12
CA GLY A 208 -24.37 -14.97 5.00
C GLY A 208 -24.34 -14.25 3.64
N ARG A 209 -24.70 -12.96 3.60
CA ARG A 209 -24.64 -12.11 2.39
C ARG A 209 -23.93 -10.81 2.70
N LEU A 210 -22.81 -10.58 2.05
CA LEU A 210 -22.19 -9.28 2.06
C LEU A 210 -23.04 -8.26 1.27
N PRO A 211 -23.07 -6.99 1.68
CA PRO A 211 -23.68 -5.94 0.86
C PRO A 211 -22.97 -5.91 -0.51
N GLU A 212 -23.77 -5.89 -1.58
CA GLU A 212 -23.31 -5.78 -2.98
C GLU A 212 -22.62 -4.45 -3.25
#